data_6a559b2209e18f97422ad47f2ceab972
#
_entry.id   6a559b2209e18f97422ad47f2ceab972
#
_cell.length_a   1.000
_cell.length_b   1.000
_cell.length_c   1.000
_cell.angle_alpha   90.00
_cell.angle_beta   90.00
_cell.angle_gamma   90.00
#
_symmetry.space_group_name_H-M   'P 1'
#
loop_
_entity.id
_entity.type
_entity.pdbx_description
1 polymer ?
#
loop_
_entity_poly.entity_id
_entity_poly.type
_entity_poly.pdbx_seq_one_letter_code
_entity_poly.pdbx_strand_id
1 'polypeptide(L)'
;MPYFLAKTDPGTYSLSDLERDKTTVWDGVRSPQALQAIKAMHPGDEVLIYHSQGEAAIVGAARVISEPRPDSNDAKSWVVDVQFVRRFDQPVTLREIKESHQFDDWSLVRQGRLSTMSVPDNVVAWLKSKHVL
;
A
#
# COMPACT_ATOMS: atom_id res chain seq x y z
N MET A 1 -3.44 10.74 -11.01
CA MET A 1 -3.98 9.54 -10.36
C MET A 1 -3.48 9.43 -8.94
N PRO A 2 -4.38 9.21 -7.97
CA PRO A 2 -3.93 9.04 -6.59
C PRO A 2 -3.14 7.76 -6.40
N TYR A 3 -2.21 7.82 -5.47
CA TYR A 3 -1.45 6.68 -5.02
C TYR A 3 -1.82 6.38 -3.58
N PHE A 4 -1.92 5.11 -3.27
CA PHE A 4 -2.13 4.60 -1.92
C PHE A 4 -1.00 3.67 -1.53
N LEU A 5 -0.87 3.40 -0.24
CA LEU A 5 0.08 2.42 0.27
C LEU A 5 -0.68 1.45 1.16
N ALA A 6 -0.46 0.16 0.93
CA ALA A 6 -1.07 -0.90 1.72
C ALA A 6 0.01 -1.79 2.31
N LYS A 7 -0.04 -1.98 3.62
CA LYS A 7 0.91 -2.82 4.35
C LYS A 7 0.42 -4.24 4.42
N THR A 8 1.34 -5.17 4.25
CA THR A 8 1.06 -6.59 4.47
C THR A 8 2.24 -7.25 5.18
N ASP A 9 1.93 -8.24 6.01
CA ASP A 9 2.95 -9.10 6.63
C ASP A 9 3.34 -10.15 5.60
N PRO A 10 4.61 -10.19 5.13
CA PRO A 10 5.00 -11.15 4.10
C PRO A 10 4.92 -12.62 4.56
N GLY A 11 4.88 -12.86 5.86
CA GLY A 11 4.64 -14.21 6.39
C GLY A 11 3.20 -14.67 6.21
N THR A 12 2.27 -13.73 6.05
CA THR A 12 0.84 -14.01 5.82
C THR A 12 0.49 -13.90 4.35
N TYR A 13 0.85 -12.77 3.72
CA TYR A 13 0.60 -12.56 2.29
C TYR A 13 1.66 -11.60 1.75
N SER A 14 2.56 -12.12 0.92
CA SER A 14 3.68 -11.36 0.39
C SER A 14 3.39 -10.80 -1.01
N LEU A 15 4.26 -9.91 -1.49
CA LEU A 15 4.22 -9.46 -2.88
C LEU A 15 4.36 -10.64 -3.85
N SER A 16 5.17 -11.65 -3.49
CA SER A 16 5.31 -12.86 -4.30
C SER A 16 4.01 -13.64 -4.39
N ASP A 17 3.24 -13.67 -3.30
CA ASP A 17 1.91 -14.30 -3.31
C ASP A 17 0.97 -13.56 -4.25
N LEU A 18 1.00 -12.21 -4.23
CA LEU A 18 0.19 -11.40 -5.13
C LEU A 18 0.61 -11.60 -6.59
N GLU A 19 1.91 -11.68 -6.84
CA GLU A 19 2.42 -11.94 -8.19
C GLU A 19 1.96 -13.28 -8.72
N ARG A 20 2.01 -14.32 -7.88
CA ARG A 20 1.52 -15.65 -8.22
C ARG A 20 0.03 -15.65 -8.51
N ASP A 21 -0.76 -14.99 -7.65
CA ASP A 21 -2.21 -14.97 -7.74
C ASP A 21 -2.72 -13.99 -8.81
N LYS A 22 -1.90 -13.01 -9.18
CA LYS A 22 -2.17 -11.94 -10.16
C LYS A 22 -3.19 -10.92 -9.66
N THR A 23 -4.27 -11.34 -9.05
CA THR A 23 -5.28 -10.49 -8.42
C THR A 23 -5.62 -11.05 -7.05
N THR A 24 -6.07 -10.17 -6.15
CA THR A 24 -6.55 -10.60 -4.85
C THR A 24 -7.56 -9.60 -4.30
N VAL A 25 -8.38 -10.07 -3.37
CA VAL A 25 -9.23 -9.21 -2.56
C VAL A 25 -8.39 -8.71 -1.40
N TRP A 26 -8.20 -7.39 -1.32
CA TRP A 26 -7.44 -6.79 -0.22
C TRP A 26 -8.38 -6.60 0.96
N ASP A 27 -8.21 -7.39 2.00
CA ASP A 27 -9.11 -7.48 3.15
C ASP A 27 -8.35 -7.29 4.48
N GLY A 28 -9.04 -7.51 5.59
CA GLY A 28 -8.43 -7.44 6.92
C GLY A 28 -8.22 -6.02 7.45
N VAL A 29 -8.71 -5.00 6.77
CA VAL A 29 -8.55 -3.60 7.17
C VAL A 29 -9.68 -3.23 8.11
N ARG A 30 -9.36 -2.76 9.33
CA ARG A 30 -10.35 -2.50 10.37
C ARG A 30 -10.29 -1.11 10.99
N SER A 31 -9.13 -0.45 11.00
CA SER A 31 -9.04 0.87 11.62
C SER A 31 -9.83 1.89 10.81
N PRO A 32 -10.54 2.83 11.47
CA PRO A 32 -11.35 3.82 10.74
C PRO A 32 -10.56 4.63 9.72
N GLN A 33 -9.34 5.01 10.05
CA GLN A 33 -8.50 5.80 9.15
C GLN A 33 -8.07 4.99 7.93
N ALA A 34 -7.70 3.72 8.13
CA ALA A 34 -7.34 2.84 7.01
C ALA A 34 -8.55 2.55 6.13
N LEU A 35 -9.73 2.39 6.72
CA LEU A 35 -10.97 2.19 5.96
C LEU A 35 -11.32 3.41 5.12
N GLN A 36 -11.05 4.62 5.60
CA GLN A 36 -11.24 5.82 4.79
C GLN A 36 -10.37 5.78 3.53
N ALA A 37 -9.12 5.30 3.65
CA ALA A 37 -8.25 5.14 2.49
C ALA A 37 -8.80 4.12 1.49
N ILE A 38 -9.27 2.97 1.98
CA ILE A 38 -9.89 1.95 1.10
C ILE A 38 -11.10 2.54 0.37
N LYS A 39 -11.97 3.23 1.09
CA LYS A 39 -13.19 3.81 0.50
C LYS A 39 -12.91 4.92 -0.52
N ALA A 40 -11.74 5.53 -0.44
CA ALA A 40 -11.33 6.58 -1.38
C ALA A 40 -10.71 6.04 -2.66
N MET A 41 -10.43 4.72 -2.74
CA MET A 41 -9.84 4.12 -3.92
C MET A 41 -10.85 3.99 -5.06
N HIS A 42 -10.35 4.11 -6.29
CA HIS A 42 -11.15 3.93 -7.51
C HIS A 42 -10.38 3.04 -8.46
N PRO A 43 -11.08 2.30 -9.36
CA PRO A 43 -10.39 1.52 -10.39
C PRO A 43 -9.40 2.38 -11.17
N GLY A 44 -8.19 1.86 -11.36
CA GLY A 44 -7.10 2.58 -12.00
C GLY A 44 -6.11 3.24 -11.05
N ASP A 45 -6.47 3.41 -9.79
CA ASP A 45 -5.55 3.97 -8.79
C ASP A 45 -4.42 2.99 -8.50
N GLU A 46 -3.24 3.52 -8.20
CA GLU A 46 -2.06 2.72 -7.89
C GLU A 46 -1.95 2.49 -6.39
N VAL A 47 -1.54 1.28 -6.00
CA VAL A 47 -1.32 0.91 -4.60
C VAL A 47 0.11 0.42 -4.45
N LEU A 48 0.89 1.10 -3.62
CA LEU A 48 2.24 0.66 -3.28
C LEU A 48 2.13 -0.43 -2.21
N ILE A 49 2.77 -1.55 -2.44
CA ILE A 49 2.74 -2.68 -1.51
C ILE A 49 3.95 -2.58 -0.58
N TYR A 50 3.70 -2.63 0.72
CA TYR A 50 4.70 -2.44 1.76
C TYR A 50 4.75 -3.69 2.64
N HIS A 51 5.95 -4.26 2.79
CA HIS A 51 6.17 -5.36 3.72
C HIS A 51 6.47 -4.80 5.11
N SER A 52 5.64 -5.18 6.09
CA SER A 52 5.72 -4.64 7.45
C SER A 52 6.64 -5.42 8.37
N GLN A 53 7.08 -6.62 7.97
CA GLN A 53 7.97 -7.47 8.76
C GLN A 53 9.28 -7.70 8.02
N GLY A 54 10.31 -8.07 8.77
CA GLY A 54 11.65 -8.15 8.22
C GLY A 54 12.18 -6.74 7.96
N GLU A 55 12.78 -6.51 6.81
CA GLU A 55 13.16 -5.15 6.43
C GLU A 55 11.92 -4.43 5.90
N ALA A 56 11.39 -3.51 6.69
CA ALA A 56 10.21 -2.73 6.34
C ALA A 56 10.48 -1.89 5.09
N ALA A 57 9.73 -2.12 4.01
CA ALA A 57 10.03 -1.49 2.73
C ALA A 57 8.83 -1.51 1.78
N ILE A 58 8.79 -0.52 0.88
CA ILE A 58 7.90 -0.53 -0.28
C ILE A 58 8.55 -1.47 -1.31
N VAL A 59 7.88 -2.55 -1.66
CA VAL A 59 8.48 -3.63 -2.44
C VAL A 59 7.93 -3.77 -3.85
N GLY A 60 6.80 -3.14 -4.14
CA GLY A 60 6.20 -3.23 -5.47
C GLY A 60 4.94 -2.39 -5.58
N ALA A 61 4.24 -2.56 -6.70
CA ALA A 61 3.02 -1.82 -6.99
C ALA A 61 1.93 -2.74 -7.49
N ALA A 62 0.70 -2.39 -7.14
CA ALA A 62 -0.52 -3.02 -7.61
C ALA A 62 -1.46 -1.93 -8.12
N ARG A 63 -2.55 -2.32 -8.77
CA ARG A 63 -3.57 -1.39 -9.27
C ARG A 63 -4.93 -1.81 -8.76
N VAL A 64 -5.72 -0.84 -8.36
CA VAL A 64 -7.11 -1.06 -7.98
C VAL A 64 -7.92 -1.42 -9.23
N ILE A 65 -8.66 -2.52 -9.18
CA ILE A 65 -9.44 -3.00 -10.31
C ILE A 65 -10.94 -3.13 -10.01
N SER A 66 -11.38 -2.70 -8.82
CA SER A 66 -12.80 -2.70 -8.47
C SER A 66 -13.15 -1.46 -7.65
N GLU A 67 -14.46 -1.19 -7.52
CA GLU A 67 -14.92 -0.23 -6.51
C GLU A 67 -14.79 -0.87 -5.13
N PRO A 68 -14.54 -0.07 -4.07
CA PRO A 68 -14.57 -0.58 -2.71
C PRO A 68 -15.99 -1.04 -2.34
N ARG A 69 -16.05 -2.06 -1.51
CA ARG A 69 -17.34 -2.61 -1.05
C ARG A 69 -17.21 -3.13 0.37
N PRO A 70 -18.33 -3.22 1.12
CA PRO A 70 -18.27 -3.87 2.43
C PRO A 70 -17.80 -5.33 2.31
N ASP A 71 -17.04 -5.78 3.30
CA ASP A 71 -16.60 -7.16 3.35
C ASP A 71 -17.78 -8.06 3.75
N SER A 72 -18.09 -9.06 2.94
CA SER A 72 -19.18 -9.98 3.22
C SER A 72 -18.94 -10.82 4.46
N ASN A 73 -17.69 -10.95 4.89
CA ASN A 73 -17.29 -11.76 6.06
C ASN A 73 -17.08 -10.92 7.32
N ASP A 74 -17.07 -9.59 7.22
CA ASP A 74 -16.82 -8.69 8.35
C ASP A 74 -17.55 -7.37 8.13
N ALA A 75 -18.67 -7.20 8.83
CA ALA A 75 -19.51 -6.01 8.67
C ALA A 75 -18.81 -4.69 9.00
N LYS A 76 -17.66 -4.74 9.69
CA LYS A 76 -16.89 -3.55 10.06
C LYS A 76 -15.78 -3.24 9.10
N SER A 77 -15.59 -4.05 8.06
CA SER A 77 -14.50 -3.91 7.11
C SER A 77 -15.00 -3.64 5.71
N TRP A 78 -14.13 -3.05 4.90
CA TRP A 78 -14.34 -2.84 3.47
C TRP A 78 -13.18 -3.47 2.72
N VAL A 79 -13.43 -3.93 1.51
CA VAL A 79 -12.45 -4.58 0.65
C VAL A 79 -12.42 -3.93 -0.72
N VAL A 80 -11.32 -4.15 -1.43
CA VAL A 80 -11.14 -3.71 -2.80
C VAL A 80 -10.31 -4.78 -3.51
N ASP A 81 -10.56 -5.00 -4.79
CA ASP A 81 -9.75 -5.91 -5.59
C ASP A 81 -8.55 -5.17 -6.16
N VAL A 82 -7.39 -5.79 -6.08
CA VAL A 82 -6.14 -5.25 -6.62
C VAL A 82 -5.48 -6.25 -7.53
N GLN A 83 -4.71 -5.74 -8.49
CA GLN A 83 -3.98 -6.53 -9.47
C GLN A 83 -2.49 -6.23 -9.33
N PHE A 84 -1.66 -7.28 -9.37
CA PHE A 84 -0.21 -7.11 -9.39
C PHE A 84 0.20 -6.33 -10.64
N VAL A 85 1.08 -5.32 -10.44
CA VAL A 85 1.64 -4.55 -11.55
C VAL A 85 3.11 -4.87 -11.73
N ARG A 86 3.91 -4.70 -10.67
CA ARG A 86 5.34 -4.98 -10.78
C ARG A 86 6.00 -5.07 -9.41
N ARG A 87 7.15 -5.73 -9.40
CA ARG A 87 8.09 -5.79 -8.28
C ARG A 87 9.16 -4.71 -8.51
N PHE A 88 9.54 -4.01 -7.46
CA PHE A 88 10.65 -3.06 -7.55
C PHE A 88 11.98 -3.79 -7.48
N ASP A 89 12.90 -3.45 -8.37
CA ASP A 89 14.25 -4.02 -8.36
C ASP A 89 14.98 -3.65 -7.07
N GLN A 90 14.76 -2.43 -6.59
CA GLN A 90 15.34 -1.95 -5.34
C GLN A 90 14.20 -1.46 -4.44
N PRO A 91 13.78 -2.27 -3.45
CA PRO A 91 12.78 -1.82 -2.49
C PRO A 91 13.21 -0.54 -1.78
N VAL A 92 12.24 0.32 -1.49
CA VAL A 92 12.50 1.56 -0.76
C VAL A 92 12.18 1.31 0.71
N THR A 93 13.22 1.28 1.54
CA THR A 93 13.06 0.95 2.95
C THR A 93 12.46 2.11 3.74
N LEU A 94 11.76 1.78 4.83
CA LEU A 94 11.29 2.78 5.79
C LEU A 94 12.45 3.59 6.34
N ARG A 95 13.59 2.93 6.59
CA ARG A 95 14.81 3.58 7.05
C ARG A 95 15.25 4.68 6.09
N GLU A 96 15.28 4.39 4.80
CA GLU A 96 15.66 5.35 3.76
C GLU A 96 14.69 6.54 3.73
N ILE A 97 13.39 6.27 3.86
CA ILE A 97 12.37 7.32 3.90
C ILE A 97 12.58 8.22 5.11
N LYS A 98 12.83 7.65 6.29
CA LYS A 98 13.09 8.42 7.52
C LYS A 98 14.38 9.20 7.44
N GLU A 99 15.44 8.63 6.91
CA GLU A 99 16.74 9.28 6.79
C GLU A 99 16.72 10.46 5.83
N SER A 100 15.77 10.50 4.89
CA SER A 100 15.62 11.64 3.98
C SER A 100 15.15 12.90 4.68
N HIS A 101 14.46 12.77 5.83
CA HIS A 101 13.87 13.89 6.60
C HIS A 101 12.91 14.76 5.80
N GLN A 102 12.40 14.25 4.68
CA GLN A 102 11.48 15.01 3.82
C GLN A 102 10.02 14.69 4.09
N PHE A 103 9.74 13.57 4.76
CA PHE A 103 8.37 13.04 4.89
C PHE A 103 8.01 12.72 6.34
N ASP A 104 8.55 13.49 7.27
CA ASP A 104 8.33 13.26 8.70
C ASP A 104 6.86 13.38 9.11
N ASP A 105 6.06 14.11 8.32
CA ASP A 105 4.62 14.27 8.56
C ASP A 105 3.77 13.19 7.91
N TRP A 106 4.36 12.33 7.06
CA TRP A 106 3.59 11.28 6.39
C TRP A 106 3.15 10.21 7.37
N SER A 107 1.92 9.70 7.19
CA SER A 107 1.34 8.68 8.07
C SER A 107 2.20 7.43 8.19
N LEU A 108 2.90 7.03 7.13
CA LEU A 108 3.81 5.88 7.17
C LEU A 108 4.88 6.05 8.25
N VAL A 109 5.40 7.27 8.38
CA VAL A 109 6.46 7.58 9.35
C VAL A 109 5.88 7.78 10.75
N ARG A 110 4.72 8.45 10.85
CA ARG A 110 4.15 8.87 12.15
C ARG A 110 3.24 7.83 12.79
N GLN A 111 2.61 6.99 11.99
CA GLN A 111 1.60 6.03 12.47
C GLN A 111 2.00 4.62 12.06
N GLY A 112 2.94 4.04 12.78
CA GLY A 112 3.50 2.73 12.44
C GLY A 112 2.50 1.59 12.36
N ARG A 113 1.31 1.74 12.97
CA ARG A 113 0.27 0.71 12.98
C ARG A 113 -0.83 0.92 11.92
N LEU A 114 -0.80 2.04 11.22
CA LEU A 114 -1.78 2.29 10.16
C LEU A 114 -1.45 1.41 8.95
N SER A 115 -2.41 0.61 8.50
CA SER A 115 -2.18 -0.40 7.46
C SER A 115 -2.38 0.12 6.05
N THR A 116 -3.17 1.18 5.88
CA THR A 116 -3.52 1.70 4.55
C THR A 116 -3.63 3.21 4.62
N MET A 117 -3.07 3.89 3.63
CA MET A 117 -2.99 5.35 3.64
C MET A 117 -2.82 5.89 2.24
N SER A 118 -3.12 7.18 2.07
CA SER A 118 -2.78 7.89 0.84
C SER A 118 -1.28 8.17 0.80
N VAL A 119 -0.75 8.34 -0.42
CA VAL A 119 0.65 8.71 -0.64
C VAL A 119 0.66 10.16 -1.14
N PRO A 120 1.29 11.09 -0.41
CA PRO A 120 1.37 12.49 -0.83
C PRO A 120 2.11 12.66 -2.16
N ASP A 121 1.79 13.72 -2.90
CA ASP A 121 2.39 13.98 -4.20
C ASP A 121 3.91 14.14 -4.12
N ASN A 122 4.42 14.75 -3.04
CA ASN A 122 5.86 14.90 -2.86
C ASN A 122 6.57 13.55 -2.67
N VAL A 123 5.91 12.57 -2.05
CA VAL A 123 6.47 11.22 -1.93
C VAL A 123 6.50 10.55 -3.29
N VAL A 124 5.42 10.66 -4.06
CA VAL A 124 5.35 10.11 -5.42
C VAL A 124 6.47 10.71 -6.28
N ALA A 125 6.66 12.03 -6.22
CA ALA A 125 7.73 12.69 -6.98
C ALA A 125 9.11 12.18 -6.58
N TRP A 126 9.33 11.98 -5.28
CA TRP A 126 10.61 11.47 -4.77
C TRP A 126 10.86 10.04 -5.27
N LEU A 127 9.84 9.18 -5.24
CA LEU A 127 9.96 7.81 -5.75
C LEU A 127 10.24 7.80 -7.25
N LYS A 128 9.64 8.70 -8.01
CA LYS A 128 9.92 8.85 -9.44
C LYS A 128 11.35 9.30 -9.67
N SER A 129 11.87 10.20 -8.84
CA SER A 129 13.26 10.67 -8.94
C SER A 129 14.26 9.57 -8.68
N LYS A 130 13.89 8.54 -7.94
CA LYS A 130 14.73 7.36 -7.67
C LYS A 130 14.54 6.27 -8.72
N HIS A 131 13.74 6.51 -9.75
CA HIS A 131 13.41 5.55 -10.81
C HIS A 131 12.68 4.30 -10.28
N VAL A 132 11.99 4.43 -9.15
CA VAL A 132 11.17 3.35 -8.59
C VAL A 132 9.78 3.36 -9.24
N LEU A 133 9.25 4.53 -9.50
CA LEU A 133 7.96 4.71 -10.18
C LEU A 133 8.09 5.27 -11.58
#